data_0a5f767169e0a917773c9eb437fee387
#
_entry.id   0a5f767169e0a917773c9eb437fee387
#
_cell.length_a   1.000
_cell.length_b   1.000
_cell.length_c   1.000
_cell.angle_alpha   90.00
_cell.angle_beta   90.00
_cell.angle_gamma   90.00
#
_symmetry.space_group_name_H-M   'P 1'
#
loop_
_entity.id
_entity.type
_entity.pdbx_description
1 polymer ?
#
loop_
_entity_poly.entity_id
_entity_poly.type
_entity_poly.pdbx_seq_one_letter_code
_entity_poly.pdbx_strand_id
1 'polypeptide(L)'
;MNFIIYNPATKLFDFFTKALKYEFEKFNINVIDYNDNQDIIFNYKNDIIMIIVDPHFIFDYEEIEKEILKINKNFRYKILYITEPINFMIEKNIYNILIKKINPYCLWTYTHENFNKINLSRKIFKIFPENKMFQLICVDKGKLKERNCNDIIFFGNINENRINICNKFNKYLINKTSTWSLGGWSDILNNNLFYLNIHRRNNCKSFESFRIIPILANGGVIFSERCNDLEENIYNKYNIIFVNKDDLYTTFLEYIKNINYDEIYLRYNTYLNDMKSNMNLFLEYHNNCSK
;
A
#
# COMPACT_ATOMS: atom_id res chain seq x y z
N MET A 1 6.53 -8.29 24.43
CA MET A 1 7.11 -7.78 23.16
C MET A 1 6.05 -6.92 22.51
N ASN A 2 6.36 -5.67 22.23
CA ASN A 2 5.50 -4.78 21.46
C ASN A 2 6.03 -4.66 20.03
N PHE A 3 5.13 -4.39 19.09
CA PHE A 3 5.45 -3.99 17.75
C PHE A 3 5.16 -2.49 17.62
N ILE A 4 6.18 -1.72 17.34
CA ILE A 4 6.10 -0.26 17.35
C ILE A 4 6.18 0.21 15.91
N ILE A 5 5.32 1.15 15.51
CA ILE A 5 5.30 1.72 14.17
C ILE A 5 5.73 3.19 14.26
N TYR A 6 6.80 3.54 13.57
CA TYR A 6 7.19 4.91 13.30
C TYR A 6 6.80 5.28 11.88
N ASN A 7 5.77 6.11 11.73
CA ASN A 7 5.25 6.60 10.46
C ASN A 7 5.17 8.14 10.50
N PRO A 8 6.25 8.86 10.13
CA PRO A 8 6.24 10.32 10.15
C PRO A 8 5.27 10.94 9.12
N ALA A 9 4.95 10.22 8.05
CA ALA A 9 3.99 10.65 7.03
C ALA A 9 2.57 10.17 7.40
N THR A 10 2.10 10.53 8.56
CA THR A 10 0.97 9.93 9.29
C THR A 10 -0.29 9.63 8.49
N LYS A 11 -0.63 10.37 7.45
CA LYS A 11 -1.87 10.14 6.69
C LYS A 11 -1.69 9.19 5.51
N LEU A 12 -0.48 9.11 4.96
CA LEU A 12 -0.24 8.39 3.71
C LEU A 12 -0.37 6.87 3.85
N PHE A 13 -0.03 6.32 5.01
CA PHE A 13 0.00 4.89 5.29
C PHE A 13 -0.99 4.44 6.35
N ASP A 14 -1.96 5.27 6.74
CA ASP A 14 -2.93 4.96 7.81
C ASP A 14 -3.69 3.66 7.55
N PHE A 15 -4.07 3.38 6.32
CA PHE A 15 -4.71 2.11 5.94
C PHE A 15 -3.83 0.91 6.25
N PHE A 16 -2.58 1.00 5.87
CA PHE A 16 -1.63 -0.08 6.03
C PHE A 16 -1.29 -0.29 7.51
N THR A 17 -1.04 0.77 8.25
CA THR A 17 -0.74 0.69 9.69
C THR A 17 -1.92 0.13 10.47
N LYS A 18 -3.15 0.54 10.14
CA LYS A 18 -4.37 -0.02 10.72
C LYS A 18 -4.54 -1.50 10.40
N ALA A 19 -4.32 -1.90 9.14
CA ALA A 19 -4.41 -3.29 8.73
C ALA A 19 -3.34 -4.15 9.41
N LEU A 20 -2.11 -3.65 9.56
CA LEU A 20 -1.06 -4.31 10.34
C LEU A 20 -1.45 -4.48 11.80
N LYS A 21 -2.04 -3.46 12.43
CA LYS A 21 -2.50 -3.55 13.82
C LYS A 21 -3.46 -4.72 13.99
N TYR A 22 -4.50 -4.80 13.17
CA TYR A 22 -5.46 -5.91 13.21
C TYR A 22 -4.81 -7.27 12.91
N GLU A 23 -3.83 -7.31 12.03
CA GLU A 23 -3.11 -8.54 11.73
C GLU A 23 -2.30 -9.04 12.94
N PHE A 24 -1.58 -8.14 13.61
CA PHE A 24 -0.79 -8.49 14.80
C PHE A 24 -1.63 -8.84 16.02
N GLU A 25 -2.82 -8.27 16.15
CA GLU A 25 -3.78 -8.61 17.21
C GLU A 25 -4.14 -10.09 17.20
N LYS A 26 -4.17 -10.74 16.02
CA LYS A 26 -4.39 -12.21 15.92
C LYS A 26 -3.28 -13.04 16.59
N PHE A 27 -2.10 -12.47 16.72
CA PHE A 27 -0.94 -13.11 17.36
C PHE A 27 -0.73 -12.65 18.80
N ASN A 28 -1.68 -11.92 19.38
CA ASN A 28 -1.58 -11.30 20.71
C ASN A 28 -0.36 -10.37 20.84
N ILE A 29 0.02 -9.70 19.75
CA ILE A 29 1.10 -8.72 19.73
C ILE A 29 0.48 -7.33 19.79
N ASN A 30 0.87 -6.56 20.79
CA ASN A 30 0.43 -5.18 20.94
C ASN A 30 1.16 -4.29 19.93
N VAL A 31 0.40 -3.50 19.17
CA VAL A 31 0.94 -2.53 18.20
C VAL A 31 0.79 -1.11 18.74
N ILE A 32 1.88 -0.39 18.79
CA ILE A 32 1.97 0.95 19.36
C ILE A 32 2.42 1.92 18.25
N ASP A 33 1.69 3.02 18.08
CA ASP A 33 2.18 4.14 17.27
C ASP A 33 3.23 4.92 18.07
N TYR A 34 4.43 5.07 17.49
CA TYR A 34 5.54 5.71 18.15
C TYR A 34 5.28 7.21 18.39
N ASN A 35 4.62 7.88 17.46
CA ASN A 35 4.39 9.32 17.53
C ASN A 35 3.34 9.69 18.60
N ASP A 36 2.33 8.84 18.77
CA ASP A 36 1.23 9.09 19.71
C ASP A 36 1.60 8.74 21.16
N ASN A 37 2.73 8.06 21.38
CA ASN A 37 3.06 7.44 22.66
C ASN A 37 4.50 7.75 23.10
N GLN A 38 4.93 9.00 22.98
CA GLN A 38 6.30 9.41 23.35
C GLN A 38 6.62 9.23 24.84
N ASP A 39 5.60 9.17 25.69
CA ASP A 39 5.75 8.98 27.15
C ASP A 39 5.81 7.49 27.55
N ILE A 40 5.63 6.54 26.61
CA ILE A 40 5.72 5.13 26.91
C ILE A 40 7.18 4.71 27.08
N ILE A 41 7.46 3.98 28.16
CA ILE A 41 8.76 3.34 28.37
C ILE A 41 8.84 2.11 27.47
N PHE A 42 9.54 2.21 26.36
CA PHE A 42 9.77 1.09 25.45
C PHE A 42 10.83 0.13 25.97
N ASN A 43 10.59 -1.18 25.80
CA ASN A 43 11.63 -2.17 26.04
C ASN A 43 12.53 -2.28 24.80
N TYR A 44 13.45 -1.35 24.63
CA TYR A 44 14.31 -1.22 23.46
C TYR A 44 15.09 -2.48 23.06
N LYS A 45 15.27 -3.44 23.99
CA LYS A 45 15.99 -4.69 23.73
C LYS A 45 15.09 -5.76 23.11
N ASN A 46 13.80 -5.77 23.46
CA ASN A 46 12.87 -6.84 23.09
C ASN A 46 11.76 -6.38 22.15
N ASP A 47 11.47 -5.08 22.12
CA ASP A 47 10.47 -4.51 21.24
C ASP A 47 11.02 -4.33 19.82
N ILE A 48 10.14 -4.50 18.84
CA ILE A 48 10.46 -4.34 17.42
C ILE A 48 9.93 -2.99 16.97
N ILE A 49 10.74 -2.19 16.31
CA ILE A 49 10.28 -0.97 15.66
C ILE A 49 10.34 -1.10 14.15
N MET A 50 9.21 -0.82 13.50
CA MET A 50 9.11 -0.69 12.05
C MET A 50 9.11 0.79 11.66
N ILE A 51 10.00 1.14 10.76
CA ILE A 51 10.14 2.49 10.23
C ILE A 51 9.53 2.49 8.83
N ILE A 52 8.44 3.23 8.66
CA ILE A 52 7.78 3.44 7.38
C ILE A 52 8.14 4.84 6.92
N VAL A 53 8.95 4.97 5.90
CA VAL A 53 9.36 6.28 5.41
C VAL A 53 9.19 6.36 3.91
N ASP A 54 8.44 7.37 3.47
CA ASP A 54 8.42 7.77 2.08
C ASP A 54 9.77 8.42 1.74
N PRO A 55 10.53 7.86 0.79
CA PRO A 55 11.85 8.38 0.43
C PRO A 55 11.83 9.81 -0.08
N HIS A 56 10.70 10.29 -0.57
CA HIS A 56 10.56 11.67 -1.05
C HIS A 56 10.44 12.69 0.09
N PHE A 57 10.06 12.26 1.31
CA PHE A 57 9.91 13.14 2.47
C PHE A 57 11.13 13.18 3.40
N ILE A 58 12.01 12.18 3.36
CA ILE A 58 13.09 12.05 4.36
C ILE A 58 14.08 13.21 4.32
N PHE A 59 14.35 13.74 3.13
CA PHE A 59 15.37 14.78 2.98
C PHE A 59 14.86 16.19 3.21
N ASP A 60 13.54 16.37 3.28
CA ASP A 60 12.91 17.68 3.46
C ASP A 60 12.72 18.02 4.94
N TYR A 61 12.94 17.06 5.86
CA TYR A 61 12.64 17.25 7.28
C TYR A 61 13.80 16.78 8.18
N GLU A 62 14.59 17.73 8.65
CA GLU A 62 15.69 17.50 9.62
C GLU A 62 15.21 16.77 10.89
N GLU A 63 13.97 17.00 11.30
CA GLU A 63 13.36 16.37 12.46
C GLU A 63 13.18 14.85 12.28
N ILE A 64 12.81 14.40 11.09
CA ILE A 64 12.68 12.97 10.79
C ILE A 64 14.05 12.29 10.85
N GLU A 65 15.09 12.92 10.35
CA GLU A 65 16.45 12.39 10.42
C GLU A 65 16.93 12.26 11.87
N LYS A 66 16.70 13.28 12.71
CA LYS A 66 17.03 13.25 14.14
C LYS A 66 16.32 12.10 14.86
N GLU A 67 15.03 11.91 14.58
CA GLU A 67 14.26 10.83 15.21
C GLU A 67 14.71 9.44 14.74
N ILE A 68 15.03 9.26 13.46
CA ILE A 68 15.63 8.03 12.94
C ILE A 68 16.95 7.70 13.63
N LEU A 69 17.79 8.70 13.89
CA LEU A 69 19.04 8.51 14.60
C LEU A 69 18.82 8.10 16.07
N LYS A 70 17.84 8.67 16.74
CA LYS A 70 17.42 8.29 18.10
C LYS A 70 16.91 6.84 18.14
N ILE A 71 16.03 6.47 17.19
CA ILE A 71 15.54 5.10 17.04
C ILE A 71 16.72 4.14 16.81
N ASN A 72 17.63 4.48 15.92
CA ASN A 72 18.78 3.64 15.62
C ASN A 72 19.68 3.38 16.84
N LYS A 73 19.85 4.36 17.69
CA LYS A 73 20.64 4.26 18.91
C LYS A 73 19.98 3.36 19.96
N ASN A 74 18.66 3.41 20.04
CA ASN A 74 17.91 2.83 21.16
C ASN A 74 17.42 1.39 20.86
N PHE A 75 16.85 1.15 19.67
CA PHE A 75 16.22 -0.14 19.36
C PHE A 75 17.18 -1.17 18.78
N ARG A 76 17.14 -2.39 19.32
CA ARG A 76 17.91 -3.54 18.79
C ARG A 76 17.27 -4.06 17.49
N TYR A 77 15.95 -4.28 17.48
CA TYR A 77 15.23 -4.86 16.36
C TYR A 77 14.53 -3.78 15.55
N LYS A 78 15.08 -3.44 14.40
CA LYS A 78 14.59 -2.41 13.50
C LYS A 78 14.21 -3.01 12.16
N ILE A 79 13.01 -2.73 11.68
CA ILE A 79 12.54 -3.08 10.34
C ILE A 79 12.48 -1.80 9.53
N LEU A 80 13.03 -1.79 8.33
CA LEU A 80 12.77 -0.73 7.37
C LEU A 80 11.73 -1.23 6.36
N TYR A 81 10.61 -0.55 6.29
CA TYR A 81 9.58 -0.82 5.30
C TYR A 81 9.82 0.01 4.03
N ILE A 82 9.99 -0.69 2.91
CA ILE A 82 10.26 -0.08 1.62
C ILE A 82 8.92 0.21 0.93
N THR A 83 8.56 1.49 0.85
CA THR A 83 7.26 1.98 0.38
C THR A 83 7.23 2.31 -1.10
N GLU A 84 8.39 2.44 -1.75
CA GLU A 84 8.50 2.83 -3.16
C GLU A 84 9.26 1.78 -3.98
N PRO A 85 8.99 1.72 -5.30
CA PRO A 85 9.74 0.83 -6.19
C PRO A 85 11.22 1.23 -6.28
N ILE A 86 12.11 0.24 -6.12
CA ILE A 86 13.58 0.45 -6.22
C ILE A 86 14.08 0.46 -7.67
N ASN A 87 13.20 0.69 -8.62
CA ASN A 87 13.53 0.67 -10.05
C ASN A 87 14.32 1.90 -10.52
N PHE A 88 14.26 2.96 -9.75
CA PHE A 88 14.88 4.22 -10.10
C PHE A 88 16.13 4.44 -9.27
N MET A 89 17.17 5.00 -9.91
CA MET A 89 18.46 5.29 -9.27
C MET A 89 18.30 6.17 -8.01
N ILE A 90 17.37 7.11 -8.04
CA ILE A 90 17.13 8.04 -6.93
C ILE A 90 16.62 7.25 -5.73
N GLU A 91 15.53 6.49 -5.87
CA GLU A 91 14.95 5.71 -4.79
C GLU A 91 15.92 4.65 -4.27
N LYS A 92 16.65 3.98 -5.18
CA LYS A 92 17.70 3.02 -4.81
C LYS A 92 18.78 3.65 -3.94
N ASN A 93 19.24 4.84 -4.31
CA ASN A 93 20.28 5.54 -3.54
C ASN A 93 19.77 5.97 -2.16
N ILE A 94 18.53 6.46 -2.09
CA ILE A 94 17.88 6.85 -0.84
C ILE A 94 17.78 5.65 0.11
N TYR A 95 17.24 4.53 -0.36
CA TYR A 95 17.14 3.33 0.45
C TYR A 95 18.50 2.77 0.88
N ASN A 96 19.52 2.84 0.03
CA ASN A 96 20.88 2.44 0.41
C ASN A 96 21.44 3.32 1.56
N ILE A 97 21.18 4.63 1.52
CA ILE A 97 21.56 5.54 2.60
C ILE A 97 20.80 5.20 3.88
N LEU A 98 19.48 5.00 3.79
CA LEU A 98 18.65 4.62 4.94
C LEU A 98 19.07 3.30 5.57
N ILE A 99 19.32 2.28 4.75
CA ILE A 99 19.77 0.97 5.22
C ILE A 99 21.10 1.08 5.97
N LYS A 100 22.01 1.91 5.47
CA LYS A 100 23.28 2.18 6.17
C LYS A 100 23.08 2.93 7.48
N LYS A 101 22.23 3.96 7.50
CA LYS A 101 21.97 4.77 8.69
C LYS A 101 21.17 4.00 9.76
N ILE A 102 20.13 3.30 9.39
CA ILE A 102 19.22 2.59 10.29
C ILE A 102 19.80 1.26 10.74
N ASN A 103 20.60 0.61 9.90
CA ASN A 103 21.12 -0.75 10.12
C ASN A 103 20.00 -1.73 10.54
N PRO A 104 18.92 -1.89 9.73
CA PRO A 104 17.79 -2.73 10.09
C PRO A 104 18.20 -4.21 10.12
N TYR A 105 17.61 -5.02 11.01
CA TYR A 105 17.89 -6.46 11.04
C TYR A 105 17.16 -7.20 9.91
N CYS A 106 16.04 -6.65 9.39
CA CYS A 106 15.42 -7.11 8.17
C CYS A 106 14.70 -5.95 7.44
N LEU A 107 14.34 -6.21 6.19
CA LEU A 107 13.61 -5.29 5.32
C LEU A 107 12.22 -5.87 5.05
N TRP A 108 11.23 -5.00 5.00
CA TRP A 108 9.90 -5.36 4.50
C TRP A 108 9.62 -4.60 3.20
N THR A 109 8.88 -5.23 2.30
CA THR A 109 8.42 -4.62 1.06
C THR A 109 7.03 -5.12 0.70
N TYR A 110 6.33 -4.35 -0.11
CA TYR A 110 4.99 -4.68 -0.59
C TYR A 110 4.98 -5.29 -2.00
N THR A 111 6.07 -5.13 -2.78
CA THR A 111 6.13 -5.62 -4.16
C THR A 111 7.06 -6.80 -4.32
N HIS A 112 6.73 -7.72 -5.25
CA HIS A 112 7.63 -8.78 -5.67
C HIS A 112 8.86 -8.24 -6.40
N GLU A 113 8.71 -7.12 -7.09
CA GLU A 113 9.80 -6.50 -7.83
C GLU A 113 10.93 -6.01 -6.92
N ASN A 114 10.58 -5.35 -5.81
CA ASN A 114 11.55 -4.93 -4.80
C ASN A 114 12.27 -6.13 -4.18
N PHE A 115 11.51 -7.20 -3.89
CA PHE A 115 12.06 -8.44 -3.34
C PHE A 115 13.17 -9.03 -4.23
N ASN A 116 13.00 -9.00 -5.54
CA ASN A 116 13.94 -9.57 -6.49
C ASN A 116 15.14 -8.65 -6.80
N LYS A 117 15.01 -7.34 -6.58
CA LYS A 117 16.03 -6.34 -6.98
C LYS A 117 16.93 -5.87 -5.84
N ILE A 118 16.54 -6.11 -4.59
CA ILE A 118 17.34 -5.75 -3.43
C ILE A 118 18.38 -6.84 -3.20
N ASN A 119 19.54 -6.72 -3.82
CA ASN A 119 20.69 -7.59 -3.55
C ASN A 119 21.42 -7.08 -2.30
N LEU A 120 20.88 -7.38 -1.13
CA LEU A 120 21.44 -6.97 0.15
C LEU A 120 21.72 -8.20 1.02
N SER A 121 22.74 -8.09 1.86
CA SER A 121 23.09 -9.08 2.90
C SER A 121 22.00 -9.23 3.99
N ARG A 122 20.85 -8.61 3.83
CA ARG A 122 19.74 -8.57 4.78
C ARG A 122 18.60 -9.47 4.35
N LYS A 123 17.93 -10.09 5.32
CA LYS A 123 16.71 -10.84 5.05
C LYS A 123 15.59 -9.87 4.63
N ILE A 124 14.91 -10.21 3.54
CA ILE A 124 13.81 -9.42 3.00
C ILE A 124 12.52 -10.22 3.12
N PHE A 125 11.44 -9.56 3.55
CA PHE A 125 10.11 -10.13 3.60
C PHE A 125 9.15 -9.29 2.75
N LYS A 126 8.38 -9.95 1.89
CA LYS A 126 7.20 -9.34 1.30
C LYS A 126 6.06 -9.53 2.32
N ILE A 127 5.82 -8.51 3.14
CA ILE A 127 4.78 -8.55 4.17
C ILE A 127 3.67 -7.60 3.76
N PHE A 128 2.48 -8.16 3.70
CA PHE A 128 1.24 -7.39 3.56
C PHE A 128 0.16 -8.06 4.43
N PRO A 129 -0.66 -7.29 5.15
CA PRO A 129 -1.79 -7.83 5.90
C PRO A 129 -2.78 -8.56 5.00
N GLU A 130 -3.59 -9.44 5.57
CA GLU A 130 -4.68 -10.09 4.84
C GLU A 130 -5.60 -9.04 4.18
N ASN A 131 -6.12 -9.34 3.01
CA ASN A 131 -6.94 -8.40 2.23
C ASN A 131 -8.14 -7.88 3.02
N LYS A 132 -8.80 -8.74 3.80
CA LYS A 132 -9.93 -8.35 4.65
C LYS A 132 -9.59 -7.31 5.71
N MET A 133 -8.31 -7.17 6.10
CA MET A 133 -7.89 -6.15 7.05
C MET A 133 -7.98 -4.73 6.49
N PHE A 134 -8.03 -4.60 5.16
CA PHE A 134 -8.25 -3.32 4.47
C PHE A 134 -9.73 -2.99 4.24
N GLN A 135 -10.63 -3.88 4.64
CA GLN A 135 -12.06 -3.64 4.51
C GLN A 135 -12.52 -2.57 5.51
N LEU A 136 -13.04 -1.46 5.01
CA LEU A 136 -13.60 -0.37 5.83
C LEU A 136 -15.11 -0.44 5.92
N ILE A 137 -15.74 -1.00 4.89
CA ILE A 137 -17.20 -1.05 4.73
C ILE A 137 -17.63 -2.47 4.43
N CYS A 138 -18.80 -2.83 4.93
CA CYS A 138 -19.45 -4.07 4.52
C CYS A 138 -20.08 -3.88 3.15
N VAL A 139 -19.71 -4.74 2.20
CA VAL A 139 -20.15 -4.66 0.80
C VAL A 139 -20.96 -5.88 0.45
N ASP A 140 -22.20 -5.67 0.04
CA ASP A 140 -23.06 -6.66 -0.62
C ASP A 140 -23.43 -6.20 -2.04
N LYS A 141 -24.21 -7.01 -2.77
CA LYS A 141 -24.63 -6.67 -4.13
C LYS A 141 -25.52 -5.44 -4.19
N GLY A 142 -26.38 -5.21 -3.20
CA GLY A 142 -27.22 -4.05 -3.10
C GLY A 142 -26.38 -2.79 -3.01
N LYS A 143 -25.42 -2.80 -2.09
CA LYS A 143 -24.49 -1.72 -1.88
C LYS A 143 -23.64 -1.39 -3.11
N LEU A 144 -23.20 -2.39 -3.87
CA LEU A 144 -22.49 -2.17 -5.13
C LEU A 144 -23.35 -1.44 -6.17
N LYS A 145 -24.65 -1.78 -6.27
CA LYS A 145 -25.58 -1.14 -7.22
C LYS A 145 -25.92 0.30 -6.86
N GLU A 146 -25.86 0.66 -5.58
CA GLU A 146 -26.11 2.01 -5.09
C GLU A 146 -24.96 2.98 -5.35
N ARG A 147 -23.75 2.47 -5.64
CA ARG A 147 -22.60 3.31 -5.87
C ARG A 147 -22.68 4.08 -7.18
N ASN A 148 -22.10 5.27 -7.16
CA ASN A 148 -21.95 6.08 -8.37
C ASN A 148 -21.08 5.32 -9.39
N CYS A 149 -21.66 5.04 -10.55
CA CYS A 149 -21.01 4.41 -11.71
C CYS A 149 -20.83 5.38 -12.89
N ASN A 150 -21.16 6.66 -12.71
CA ASN A 150 -20.99 7.67 -13.75
C ASN A 150 -19.60 8.33 -13.71
N ASP A 151 -18.90 8.21 -12.61
CA ASP A 151 -17.59 8.83 -12.40
C ASP A 151 -16.52 7.78 -12.18
N ILE A 152 -15.28 8.18 -12.47
CA ILE A 152 -14.08 7.39 -12.18
C ILE A 152 -13.14 8.20 -11.27
N ILE A 153 -12.74 7.61 -10.17
CA ILE A 153 -11.92 8.26 -9.15
C ILE A 153 -10.44 8.03 -9.44
N PHE A 154 -9.68 9.09 -9.45
CA PHE A 154 -8.22 9.04 -9.53
C PHE A 154 -7.58 9.57 -8.24
N PHE A 155 -6.74 8.75 -7.62
CA PHE A 155 -5.92 9.15 -6.48
C PHE A 155 -4.50 9.42 -6.92
N GLY A 156 -4.06 10.67 -6.86
CA GLY A 156 -2.68 11.03 -7.13
C GLY A 156 -2.52 12.36 -7.84
N ASN A 157 -1.27 12.81 -7.91
CA ASN A 157 -0.93 14.04 -8.63
C ASN A 157 -1.00 13.82 -10.14
N ILE A 158 -1.63 14.73 -10.85
CA ILE A 158 -1.63 14.77 -12.32
C ILE A 158 -0.33 15.43 -12.77
N ASN A 159 0.58 14.63 -13.29
CA ASN A 159 1.85 15.07 -13.87
C ASN A 159 1.81 14.92 -15.41
N GLU A 160 2.90 15.28 -16.08
CA GLU A 160 3.01 15.21 -17.54
C GLU A 160 2.65 13.85 -18.14
N ASN A 161 3.02 12.75 -17.47
CA ASN A 161 2.70 11.39 -17.93
C ASN A 161 1.22 11.02 -17.80
N ARG A 162 0.51 11.67 -16.90
CA ARG A 162 -0.89 11.37 -16.56
C ARG A 162 -1.87 12.31 -17.24
N ILE A 163 -1.44 13.54 -17.54
CA ILE A 163 -2.34 14.62 -18.00
C ILE A 163 -3.10 14.24 -19.27
N ASN A 164 -2.45 13.62 -20.23
CA ASN A 164 -3.10 13.25 -21.49
C ASN A 164 -4.20 12.20 -21.29
N ILE A 165 -3.99 11.26 -20.39
CA ILE A 165 -5.01 10.24 -20.07
C ILE A 165 -6.12 10.85 -19.21
N CYS A 166 -5.78 11.62 -18.18
CA CYS A 166 -6.77 12.30 -17.35
C CYS A 166 -7.68 13.22 -18.18
N ASN A 167 -7.14 13.89 -19.18
CA ASN A 167 -7.92 14.74 -20.08
C ASN A 167 -8.91 13.94 -20.95
N LYS A 168 -8.59 12.72 -21.37
CA LYS A 168 -9.55 11.84 -22.05
C LYS A 168 -10.76 11.53 -21.18
N PHE A 169 -10.54 11.36 -19.87
CA PHE A 169 -11.60 11.10 -18.88
C PHE A 169 -12.31 12.37 -18.38
N ASN A 170 -11.96 13.56 -18.84
CA ASN A 170 -12.38 14.85 -18.27
C ASN A 170 -13.84 14.91 -17.81
N LYS A 171 -14.78 14.31 -18.58
CA LYS A 171 -16.22 14.27 -18.27
C LYS A 171 -16.55 13.38 -17.05
N TYR A 172 -15.72 12.38 -16.78
CA TYR A 172 -15.98 11.33 -15.78
C TYR A 172 -15.02 11.41 -14.61
N LEU A 173 -13.88 12.10 -14.74
CA LEU A 173 -12.78 12.06 -13.80
C LEU A 173 -13.04 12.95 -12.58
N ILE A 174 -12.98 12.33 -11.40
CA ILE A 174 -12.88 13.03 -10.13
C ILE A 174 -11.48 12.80 -9.54
N ASN A 175 -10.68 13.84 -9.44
CA ASN A 175 -9.36 13.76 -8.84
C ASN A 175 -9.40 14.03 -7.33
N LYS A 176 -8.85 13.10 -6.54
CA LYS A 176 -8.80 13.14 -5.08
C LYS A 176 -7.35 13.12 -4.59
N THR A 177 -6.60 14.18 -4.86
CA THR A 177 -5.19 14.29 -4.48
C THR A 177 -4.93 14.44 -2.97
N SER A 178 -5.88 14.98 -2.22
CA SER A 178 -5.70 15.35 -0.82
C SER A 178 -6.33 14.37 0.20
N THR A 179 -6.92 13.28 -0.26
CA THR A 179 -7.80 12.44 0.57
C THR A 179 -7.10 11.14 0.96
N TRP A 180 -5.99 11.23 1.70
CA TRP A 180 -5.26 10.06 2.18
C TRP A 180 -5.62 9.64 3.62
N SER A 181 -6.54 10.36 4.29
CA SER A 181 -7.04 9.97 5.61
C SER A 181 -8.02 8.80 5.52
N LEU A 182 -8.11 7.98 6.58
CA LEU A 182 -9.07 6.88 6.66
C LEU A 182 -10.52 7.32 6.42
N GLY A 183 -10.94 8.46 7.01
CA GLY A 183 -12.28 9.00 6.82
C GLY A 183 -12.56 9.37 5.36
N GLY A 184 -11.64 10.08 4.72
CA GLY A 184 -11.78 10.46 3.31
C GLY A 184 -11.83 9.25 2.37
N TRP A 185 -11.04 8.20 2.64
CA TRP A 185 -11.10 6.94 1.89
C TRP A 185 -12.44 6.24 2.08
N SER A 186 -12.94 6.16 3.33
CA SER A 186 -14.20 5.50 3.65
C SER A 186 -15.35 6.09 2.83
N ASP A 187 -15.47 7.41 2.78
CA ASP A 187 -16.51 8.10 2.01
C ASP A 187 -16.40 7.81 0.51
N ILE A 188 -15.18 7.87 -0.03
CA ILE A 188 -14.96 7.63 -1.46
C ILE A 188 -15.26 6.18 -1.83
N LEU A 189 -14.78 5.21 -1.05
CA LEU A 189 -14.99 3.79 -1.27
C LEU A 189 -16.46 3.38 -1.09
N ASN A 190 -17.17 4.05 -0.20
CA ASN A 190 -18.58 3.80 0.03
C ASN A 190 -19.47 4.25 -1.14
N ASN A 191 -19.11 5.36 -1.77
CA ASN A 191 -19.97 6.06 -2.72
C ASN A 191 -19.61 5.83 -4.20
N ASN A 192 -18.42 5.30 -4.52
CA ASN A 192 -17.95 5.18 -5.89
C ASN A 192 -17.60 3.73 -6.24
N LEU A 193 -17.87 3.36 -7.50
CA LEU A 193 -17.60 2.02 -8.00
C LEU A 193 -16.27 1.95 -8.77
N PHE A 194 -15.94 2.96 -9.58
CA PHE A 194 -14.84 2.93 -10.54
C PHE A 194 -13.65 3.77 -10.13
N TYR A 195 -12.46 3.22 -10.36
CA TYR A 195 -11.17 3.81 -9.99
C TYR A 195 -10.19 3.70 -11.14
N LEU A 196 -9.36 4.75 -11.30
CA LEU A 196 -8.34 4.82 -12.32
C LEU A 196 -6.95 4.73 -11.69
N ASN A 197 -6.12 3.83 -12.21
CA ASN A 197 -4.72 3.70 -11.82
C ASN A 197 -3.80 3.93 -13.03
N ILE A 198 -3.02 5.01 -12.98
CA ILE A 198 -2.03 5.38 -13.99
C ILE A 198 -0.68 5.54 -13.29
N HIS A 199 0.34 4.91 -13.81
CA HIS A 199 1.69 5.01 -13.27
C HIS A 199 2.22 6.46 -13.30
N ARG A 200 3.00 6.82 -12.30
CA ARG A 200 3.58 8.15 -12.20
C ARG A 200 4.60 8.41 -13.31
N ARG A 201 5.28 7.37 -13.80
CA ARG A 201 6.35 7.43 -14.82
C ARG A 201 6.13 6.35 -15.86
N ASN A 202 6.43 6.63 -17.12
CA ASN A 202 6.24 5.70 -18.23
C ASN A 202 7.01 4.36 -18.07
N ASN A 203 8.13 4.37 -17.39
CA ASN A 203 8.97 3.19 -17.18
C ASN A 203 8.64 2.46 -15.86
N CYS A 204 7.64 2.90 -15.11
CA CYS A 204 7.23 2.27 -13.87
C CYS A 204 6.22 1.18 -14.18
N LYS A 205 6.62 -0.07 -13.99
CA LYS A 205 5.71 -1.22 -14.09
C LYS A 205 5.37 -1.81 -12.73
N SER A 206 5.56 -1.04 -11.67
CA SER A 206 5.31 -1.52 -10.31
C SER A 206 3.84 -1.43 -9.97
N PHE A 207 3.35 -2.48 -9.34
CA PHE A 207 2.00 -2.53 -8.81
C PHE A 207 1.85 -1.60 -7.60
N GLU A 208 0.95 -0.62 -7.68
CA GLU A 208 0.75 0.39 -6.62
C GLU A 208 -0.16 -0.15 -5.49
N SER A 209 0.33 -1.14 -4.76
CA SER A 209 -0.43 -1.91 -3.76
C SER A 209 -1.13 -1.05 -2.72
N PHE A 210 -0.49 0.00 -2.21
CA PHE A 210 -1.08 0.88 -1.19
C PHE A 210 -2.34 1.62 -1.66
N ARG A 211 -2.50 1.78 -2.98
CA ARG A 211 -3.70 2.36 -3.59
C ARG A 211 -4.70 1.29 -4.00
N ILE A 212 -4.22 0.25 -4.65
CA ILE A 212 -5.05 -0.78 -5.29
C ILE A 212 -5.72 -1.69 -4.26
N ILE A 213 -4.97 -2.15 -3.25
CA ILE A 213 -5.48 -3.12 -2.28
C ILE A 213 -6.67 -2.59 -1.46
N PRO A 214 -6.65 -1.36 -0.91
CA PRO A 214 -7.82 -0.82 -0.23
C PRO A 214 -9.06 -0.72 -1.13
N ILE A 215 -8.88 -0.37 -2.40
CA ILE A 215 -10.00 -0.28 -3.35
C ILE A 215 -10.62 -1.67 -3.58
N LEU A 216 -9.79 -2.68 -3.87
CA LEU A 216 -10.26 -4.06 -4.09
C LEU A 216 -10.92 -4.64 -2.83
N ALA A 217 -10.35 -4.39 -1.65
CA ALA A 217 -10.88 -4.85 -0.37
C ALA A 217 -12.24 -4.23 0.00
N ASN A 218 -12.62 -3.16 -0.68
CA ASN A 218 -13.90 -2.49 -0.49
C ASN A 218 -14.79 -2.57 -1.75
N GLY A 219 -14.55 -3.53 -2.65
CA GLY A 219 -15.43 -3.86 -3.77
C GLY A 219 -15.36 -2.90 -4.95
N GLY A 220 -14.34 -2.02 -5.02
CA GLY A 220 -14.13 -1.15 -6.17
C GLY A 220 -13.62 -1.89 -7.40
N VAL A 221 -13.90 -1.36 -8.58
CA VAL A 221 -13.40 -1.84 -9.88
C VAL A 221 -12.33 -0.87 -10.39
N ILE A 222 -11.16 -1.39 -10.74
CA ILE A 222 -10.02 -0.57 -11.11
C ILE A 222 -9.67 -0.75 -12.58
N PHE A 223 -9.59 0.35 -13.31
CA PHE A 223 -8.98 0.40 -14.64
C PHE A 223 -7.53 0.81 -14.47
N SER A 224 -6.62 -0.12 -14.74
CA SER A 224 -5.20 0.05 -14.47
C SER A 224 -4.37 -0.01 -15.74
N GLU A 225 -3.43 0.92 -15.87
CA GLU A 225 -2.29 0.73 -16.74
C GLU A 225 -1.57 -0.58 -16.39
N ARG A 226 -1.09 -1.32 -17.39
CA ARG A 226 -0.36 -2.58 -17.20
C ARG A 226 0.81 -2.41 -16.25
N CYS A 227 1.03 -3.40 -15.42
CA CYS A 227 2.20 -3.50 -14.55
C CYS A 227 3.14 -4.63 -14.99
N ASN A 228 3.95 -5.19 -14.08
CA ASN A 228 4.76 -6.35 -14.40
C ASN A 228 3.91 -7.62 -14.46
N ASP A 229 4.32 -8.57 -15.30
CA ASP A 229 3.56 -9.80 -15.60
C ASP A 229 3.24 -10.62 -14.34
N LEU A 230 4.13 -10.64 -13.35
CA LEU A 230 3.91 -11.37 -12.12
C LEU A 230 2.72 -10.83 -11.33
N GLU A 231 2.66 -9.51 -11.17
CA GLU A 231 1.57 -8.85 -10.45
C GLU A 231 0.26 -8.94 -11.25
N GLU A 232 0.30 -8.76 -12.59
CA GLU A 232 -0.87 -8.95 -13.44
C GLU A 232 -1.45 -10.36 -13.31
N ASN A 233 -0.62 -11.40 -13.35
CA ASN A 233 -1.06 -12.79 -13.21
C ASN A 233 -1.70 -13.07 -11.83
N ILE A 234 -1.25 -12.40 -10.77
CA ILE A 234 -1.83 -12.54 -9.44
C ILE A 234 -3.19 -11.83 -9.35
N TYR A 235 -3.30 -10.63 -9.92
CA TYR A 235 -4.42 -9.74 -9.68
C TYR A 235 -5.51 -9.72 -10.76
N ASN A 236 -5.26 -10.26 -11.97
CA ASN A 236 -6.19 -10.25 -13.09
C ASN A 236 -7.53 -10.98 -12.83
N LYS A 237 -7.58 -11.85 -11.85
CA LYS A 237 -8.80 -12.58 -11.43
C LYS A 237 -9.72 -11.77 -10.50
N TYR A 238 -9.30 -10.58 -10.08
CA TYR A 238 -10.08 -9.70 -9.21
C TYR A 238 -10.69 -8.52 -9.99
N ASN A 239 -11.27 -7.57 -9.29
CA ASN A 239 -11.88 -6.38 -9.88
C ASN A 239 -10.84 -5.34 -10.35
N ILE A 240 -9.86 -5.79 -11.11
CA ILE A 240 -8.88 -4.94 -11.78
C ILE A 240 -8.75 -5.33 -13.24
N ILE A 241 -8.77 -4.33 -14.11
CA ILE A 241 -8.72 -4.47 -15.56
C ILE A 241 -7.41 -3.83 -16.04
N PHE A 242 -6.45 -4.68 -16.40
CA PHE A 242 -5.16 -4.24 -16.91
C PHE A 242 -5.21 -4.03 -18.40
N VAL A 243 -4.94 -2.81 -18.85
CA VAL A 243 -4.90 -2.45 -20.27
C VAL A 243 -3.73 -1.54 -20.57
N ASN A 244 -3.38 -1.42 -21.86
CA ASN A 244 -2.40 -0.42 -22.24
C ASN A 244 -2.92 0.98 -21.92
N LYS A 245 -2.01 1.88 -21.62
CA LYS A 245 -2.30 3.25 -21.21
C LYS A 245 -3.28 3.96 -22.16
N ASP A 246 -3.12 3.77 -23.46
CA ASP A 246 -3.96 4.42 -24.46
C ASP A 246 -5.37 3.87 -24.55
N ASP A 247 -5.57 2.61 -24.13
CA ASP A 247 -6.85 1.88 -24.19
C ASP A 247 -7.72 2.09 -22.94
N LEU A 248 -7.19 2.71 -21.87
CA LEU A 248 -7.89 2.88 -20.60
C LEU A 248 -9.26 3.54 -20.76
N TYR A 249 -9.35 4.62 -21.53
CA TYR A 249 -10.59 5.35 -21.72
C TYR A 249 -11.63 4.58 -22.53
N THR A 250 -11.23 3.94 -23.63
CA THR A 250 -12.13 3.14 -24.46
C THR A 250 -12.66 1.92 -23.70
N THR A 251 -11.77 1.23 -22.99
CA THR A 251 -12.16 0.09 -22.13
C THR A 251 -13.14 0.50 -21.05
N PHE A 252 -12.93 1.64 -20.40
CA PHE A 252 -13.88 2.17 -19.42
C PHE A 252 -15.25 2.43 -20.05
N LEU A 253 -15.30 3.12 -21.20
CA LEU A 253 -16.58 3.41 -21.89
C LEU A 253 -17.34 2.17 -22.34
N GLU A 254 -16.63 1.11 -22.72
CA GLU A 254 -17.23 -0.18 -23.05
C GLU A 254 -17.78 -0.88 -21.81
N TYR A 255 -17.03 -0.86 -20.73
CA TYR A 255 -17.41 -1.53 -19.48
C TYR A 255 -18.66 -0.91 -18.84
N ILE A 256 -18.78 0.42 -18.81
CA ILE A 256 -19.90 1.09 -18.18
C ILE A 256 -21.25 0.87 -18.91
N LYS A 257 -21.24 0.43 -20.17
CA LYS A 257 -22.46 0.10 -20.93
C LYS A 257 -23.15 -1.18 -20.42
N ASN A 258 -22.36 -2.12 -19.85
CA ASN A 258 -22.85 -3.44 -19.44
C ASN A 258 -22.21 -3.87 -18.12
N ILE A 259 -22.54 -3.18 -17.02
CA ILE A 259 -21.98 -3.48 -15.70
C ILE A 259 -22.57 -4.80 -15.17
N ASN A 260 -21.72 -5.79 -14.97
CA ASN A 260 -22.11 -7.06 -14.35
C ASN A 260 -21.82 -7.07 -12.84
N TYR A 261 -22.79 -6.63 -12.05
CA TYR A 261 -22.66 -6.56 -10.59
C TYR A 261 -22.47 -7.93 -9.92
N ASP A 262 -22.96 -9.02 -10.53
CA ASP A 262 -22.83 -10.36 -9.99
C ASP A 262 -21.37 -10.83 -10.12
N GLU A 263 -20.74 -10.55 -11.24
CA GLU A 263 -19.33 -10.82 -11.46
C GLU A 263 -18.44 -9.95 -10.54
N ILE A 264 -18.75 -8.66 -10.42
CA ILE A 264 -18.02 -7.75 -9.52
C ILE A 264 -18.06 -8.28 -8.09
N TYR A 265 -19.24 -8.69 -7.62
CA TYR A 265 -19.40 -9.23 -6.27
C TYR A 265 -18.67 -10.56 -6.06
N LEU A 266 -18.69 -11.44 -7.05
CA LEU A 266 -17.97 -12.71 -7.02
C LEU A 266 -16.45 -12.48 -6.93
N ARG A 267 -15.89 -11.63 -7.79
CA ARG A 267 -14.46 -11.29 -7.80
C ARG A 267 -14.02 -10.59 -6.53
N TYR A 268 -14.88 -9.75 -5.95
CA TYR A 268 -14.65 -9.11 -4.65
C TYR A 268 -14.53 -10.14 -3.52
N ASN A 269 -15.47 -11.09 -3.42
CA ASN A 269 -15.40 -12.15 -2.40
C ASN A 269 -14.20 -13.06 -2.61
N THR A 270 -13.86 -13.38 -3.86
CA THR A 270 -12.63 -14.13 -4.19
C THR A 270 -11.41 -13.38 -3.67
N TYR A 271 -11.33 -12.07 -3.89
CA TYR A 271 -10.22 -11.25 -3.40
C TYR A 271 -10.09 -11.28 -1.88
N LEU A 272 -11.19 -11.14 -1.13
CA LEU A 272 -11.15 -11.14 0.34
C LEU A 272 -10.65 -12.48 0.92
N ASN A 273 -10.90 -13.59 0.23
CA ASN A 273 -10.61 -14.92 0.73
C ASN A 273 -9.25 -15.49 0.26
N ASP A 274 -8.70 -14.97 -0.84
CA ASP A 274 -7.54 -15.60 -1.49
C ASP A 274 -6.18 -15.24 -0.87
N MET A 275 -6.02 -14.03 -0.36
CA MET A 275 -4.72 -13.60 0.17
C MET A 275 -4.66 -13.77 1.68
N LYS A 276 -3.82 -14.71 2.08
CA LYS A 276 -3.45 -14.90 3.50
C LYS A 276 -2.18 -14.12 3.79
N SER A 277 -2.09 -13.62 5.00
CA SER A 277 -0.88 -13.01 5.50
C SER A 277 0.26 -14.02 5.58
N ASN A 278 1.46 -13.57 5.29
CA ASN A 278 2.69 -14.33 5.54
C ASN A 278 3.43 -13.85 6.79
N MET A 279 2.71 -13.22 7.71
CA MET A 279 3.25 -12.71 8.98
C MET A 279 3.93 -13.80 9.80
N ASN A 280 3.43 -15.04 9.75
CA ASN A 280 4.04 -16.19 10.42
C ASN A 280 5.51 -16.36 10.07
N LEU A 281 5.88 -16.23 8.80
CA LEU A 281 7.27 -16.37 8.35
C LEU A 281 8.20 -15.34 9.01
N PHE A 282 7.69 -14.13 9.20
CA PHE A 282 8.43 -13.09 9.90
C PHE A 282 8.56 -13.40 11.39
N LEU A 283 7.48 -13.80 12.05
CA LEU A 283 7.49 -14.13 13.48
C LEU A 283 8.43 -15.30 13.80
N GLU A 284 8.44 -16.34 12.96
CA GLU A 284 9.39 -17.46 13.07
C GLU A 284 10.84 -16.97 12.93
N TYR A 285 11.12 -16.13 11.96
CA TYR A 285 12.46 -15.55 11.78
C TYR A 285 12.89 -14.72 12.99
N HIS A 286 11.99 -13.86 13.50
CA HIS A 286 12.26 -13.03 14.67
C HIS A 286 12.58 -13.90 15.90
N ASN A 287 11.76 -14.92 16.18
CA ASN A 287 11.96 -15.83 17.29
C ASN A 287 13.31 -16.57 17.23
N ASN A 288 13.76 -16.91 16.02
CA ASN A 288 15.06 -17.55 15.81
C ASN A 288 16.25 -16.59 16.00
N CYS A 289 16.08 -15.29 15.67
CA CYS A 289 17.09 -14.26 15.89
C CYS A 289 17.17 -13.75 17.32
N SER A 290 16.15 -13.99 18.12
CA SER A 290 16.02 -13.48 19.51
C SER A 290 16.59 -14.46 20.54
N LYS A 291 16.84 -15.69 20.13
CA LYS A 291 17.55 -16.70 20.92
C LYS A 291 19.07 -16.50 20.79
#